data_afa19b50378792d7a1bffdd7c7ae5c33
#
_entry.id   afa19b50378792d7a1bffdd7c7ae5c33
#
_cell.length_a   1.000
_cell.length_b   1.000
_cell.length_c   1.000
_cell.angle_alpha   90.00
_cell.angle_beta   90.00
_cell.angle_gamma   90.00
#
_symmetry.space_group_name_H-M   'P 1'
#
loop_
_entity.id
_entity.type
_entity.pdbx_description
1 polymer ?
#
loop_
_entity_poly.entity_id
_entity_poly.type
_entity_poly.pdbx_seq_one_letter_code
_entity_poly.pdbx_strand_id
1 'polypeptide(L)'
;LLAIAFAAFASIAHRTAARAPAPEEAEGVRALTEGVRYVRAQPVLLGAMTLDLFSVLFGGATALLPIFADEILRVGPEGLGVLRAAPAAGAVVVSFWLAHRPPFARAGRTLLLAVAAFGASMIGFGLSRSYPLSVALLAIGGAVDMVSVNIRSMLLQLLVPDRLLGRVSSVNQIFIGSSNEIGQFESGVAARLLGTTPSVVFGGAVTLLVVALTAIAFPPLRRLREIRPAAEPA
;
A
#
# COMPACT_ATOMS: atom_id res chain seq x y z
N LEU A 1 27.31 -1.70 -9.68
CA LEU A 1 26.18 -1.56 -8.75
C LEU A 1 25.72 -2.93 -8.22
N LEU A 2 25.42 -3.92 -9.09
CA LEU A 2 25.00 -5.27 -8.68
C LEU A 2 26.03 -5.98 -7.79
N ALA A 3 27.32 -5.88 -8.11
CA ALA A 3 28.41 -6.47 -7.32
C ALA A 3 28.54 -5.83 -5.93
N ILE A 4 28.34 -4.52 -5.81
CA ILE A 4 28.35 -3.79 -4.53
C ILE A 4 27.13 -4.18 -3.69
N ALA A 5 25.95 -4.29 -4.29
CA ALA A 5 24.73 -4.75 -3.62
C ALA A 5 24.88 -6.19 -3.13
N PHE A 6 25.49 -7.08 -3.93
CA PHE A 6 25.74 -8.48 -3.56
C PHE A 6 26.76 -8.59 -2.41
N ALA A 7 27.85 -7.80 -2.47
CA ALA A 7 28.86 -7.77 -1.40
C ALA A 7 28.29 -7.22 -0.08
N ALA A 8 27.44 -6.17 -0.14
CA ALA A 8 26.73 -5.66 1.02
C ALA A 8 25.76 -6.70 1.59
N PHE A 9 25.00 -7.39 0.74
CA PHE A 9 24.08 -8.45 1.16
C PHE A 9 24.83 -9.64 1.79
N ALA A 10 25.93 -10.07 1.19
CA ALA A 10 26.78 -11.13 1.73
C ALA A 10 27.39 -10.76 3.09
N SER A 11 27.78 -9.49 3.29
CA SER A 11 28.31 -9.00 4.56
C SER A 11 27.25 -8.95 5.69
N ILE A 12 26.00 -8.69 5.34
CA ILE A 12 24.85 -8.70 6.27
C ILE A 12 24.49 -10.14 6.60
N ALA A 13 24.44 -11.05 5.62
CA ALA A 13 24.15 -12.47 5.82
C ALA A 13 25.16 -13.15 6.76
N HIS A 14 26.42 -12.70 6.75
CA HIS A 14 27.46 -13.24 7.64
C HIS A 14 27.32 -12.77 9.11
N ARG A 15 26.58 -11.70 9.38
CA ARG A 15 26.37 -11.14 10.72
C ARG A 15 25.06 -11.58 11.38
N THR A 16 24.14 -12.11 10.62
CA THR A 16 22.91 -12.69 11.14
C THR A 16 23.17 -14.15 11.49
N ALA A 17 23.30 -14.45 12.79
CA ALA A 17 23.32 -15.83 13.26
C ALA A 17 22.14 -16.60 12.68
N ALA A 18 22.42 -17.74 12.06
CA ALA A 18 21.41 -18.60 11.45
C ALA A 18 20.32 -18.90 12.49
N ARG A 19 19.14 -18.31 12.31
CA ARG A 19 17.98 -18.68 13.10
C ARG A 19 17.60 -20.09 12.70
N ALA A 20 17.47 -21.00 13.65
CA ALA A 20 17.14 -22.39 13.42
C ALA A 20 15.93 -22.50 12.47
N PRO A 21 15.95 -23.45 11.52
CA PRO A 21 14.84 -23.63 10.58
C PRO A 21 13.55 -23.95 11.36
N ALA A 22 12.48 -23.27 11.02
CA ALA A 22 11.15 -23.51 11.59
C ALA A 22 10.62 -24.86 11.13
N PRO A 23 9.93 -25.63 11.98
CA PRO A 23 9.36 -26.92 11.62
C PRO A 23 8.17 -26.80 10.68
N GLU A 24 8.11 -27.70 9.74
CA GLU A 24 7.10 -28.26 8.83
C GLU A 24 5.74 -27.57 8.56
N GLU A 25 5.19 -27.83 7.35
CA GLU A 25 3.99 -27.24 6.71
C GLU A 25 2.72 -27.21 7.58
N ALA A 26 2.51 -28.13 8.51
CA ALA A 26 1.40 -28.12 9.45
C ALA A 26 1.46 -26.95 10.43
N GLU A 27 2.66 -26.41 10.72
CA GLU A 27 2.84 -25.18 11.49
C GLU A 27 2.54 -23.91 10.67
N GLY A 28 2.72 -23.95 9.35
CA GLY A 28 2.47 -22.82 8.45
C GLY A 28 1.02 -22.34 8.52
N VAL A 29 0.04 -23.24 8.43
CA VAL A 29 -1.39 -22.89 8.48
C VAL A 29 -1.79 -22.43 9.89
N ARG A 30 -1.26 -23.07 10.94
CA ARG A 30 -1.47 -22.63 12.33
C ARG A 30 -0.85 -21.25 12.57
N ALA A 31 0.31 -20.99 12.03
CA ALA A 31 0.98 -19.70 12.13
C ALA A 31 0.19 -18.59 11.44
N LEU A 32 -0.37 -18.86 10.24
CA LEU A 32 -1.23 -17.92 9.53
C LEU A 32 -2.53 -17.65 10.29
N THR A 33 -3.20 -18.69 10.82
CA THR A 33 -4.43 -18.51 11.60
C THR A 33 -4.19 -17.73 12.89
N GLU A 34 -3.03 -17.90 13.53
CA GLU A 34 -2.64 -17.10 14.69
C GLU A 34 -2.41 -15.64 14.32
N GLY A 35 -1.73 -15.37 13.19
CA GLY A 35 -1.55 -14.02 12.65
C GLY A 35 -2.89 -13.33 12.35
N VAL A 36 -3.81 -14.03 11.67
CA VAL A 36 -5.16 -13.51 11.38
C VAL A 36 -5.94 -13.24 12.65
N ARG A 37 -5.88 -14.14 13.64
CA ARG A 37 -6.55 -13.95 14.93
C ARG A 37 -6.02 -12.75 15.67
N TYR A 38 -4.70 -12.54 15.65
CA TYR A 38 -4.07 -11.37 16.26
C TYR A 38 -4.53 -10.07 15.59
N VAL A 39 -4.49 -10.00 14.26
CA VAL A 39 -4.95 -8.83 13.51
C VAL A 39 -6.41 -8.50 13.82
N ARG A 40 -7.29 -9.52 13.86
CA ARG A 40 -8.72 -9.33 14.21
C ARG A 40 -8.93 -8.82 15.64
N ALA A 41 -8.06 -9.18 16.57
CA ALA A 41 -8.10 -8.70 17.94
C ALA A 41 -7.58 -7.25 18.11
N GLN A 42 -6.90 -6.70 17.10
CA GLN A 42 -6.32 -5.36 17.12
C GLN A 42 -7.05 -4.41 16.15
N PRO A 43 -8.03 -3.61 16.63
CA PRO A 43 -8.87 -2.79 15.75
C PRO A 43 -8.08 -1.78 14.89
N VAL A 44 -6.94 -1.29 15.38
CA VAL A 44 -6.07 -0.35 14.65
C VAL A 44 -5.41 -1.05 13.46
N LEU A 45 -4.83 -2.24 13.68
CA LEU A 45 -4.21 -3.04 12.61
C LEU A 45 -5.25 -3.51 11.60
N LEU A 46 -6.37 -4.04 12.09
CA LEU A 46 -7.46 -4.48 11.22
C LEU A 46 -7.97 -3.34 10.34
N GLY A 47 -8.22 -2.16 10.92
CA GLY A 47 -8.67 -0.98 10.17
C GLY A 47 -7.64 -0.51 9.14
N ALA A 48 -6.35 -0.50 9.49
CA ALA A 48 -5.28 -0.11 8.58
C ALA A 48 -5.10 -1.10 7.41
N MET A 49 -5.15 -2.41 7.69
CA MET A 49 -5.04 -3.46 6.67
C MET A 49 -6.29 -3.53 5.77
N THR A 50 -7.48 -3.36 6.35
CA THR A 50 -8.74 -3.31 5.59
C THR A 50 -8.76 -2.09 4.66
N LEU A 51 -8.33 -0.93 5.16
CA LEU A 51 -8.22 0.28 4.37
C LEU A 51 -7.31 0.07 3.16
N ASP A 52 -6.14 -0.54 3.36
CA ASP A 52 -5.20 -0.86 2.29
C ASP A 52 -5.76 -1.85 1.27
N LEU A 53 -6.27 -2.98 1.77
CA LEU A 53 -6.86 -4.04 0.95
C LEU A 53 -7.84 -3.44 -0.08
N PHE A 54 -8.82 -2.69 0.40
CA PHE A 54 -9.86 -2.14 -0.46
C PHE A 54 -9.39 -0.96 -1.30
N SER A 55 -8.43 -0.16 -0.81
CA SER A 55 -7.87 0.94 -1.58
C SER A 55 -7.04 0.45 -2.76
N VAL A 56 -6.27 -0.62 -2.57
CA VAL A 56 -5.49 -1.26 -3.65
C VAL A 56 -6.41 -2.02 -4.60
N LEU A 57 -7.42 -2.73 -4.07
CA LEU A 57 -8.37 -3.51 -4.85
C LEU A 57 -9.12 -2.63 -5.87
N PHE A 58 -9.58 -1.46 -5.46
CA PHE A 58 -10.40 -0.58 -6.31
C PHE A 58 -9.63 0.62 -6.86
N GLY A 59 -8.53 1.05 -6.23
CA GLY A 59 -7.79 2.26 -6.62
C GLY A 59 -6.72 2.06 -7.68
N GLY A 60 -6.42 0.82 -8.07
CA GLY A 60 -5.29 0.49 -8.94
C GLY A 60 -5.57 0.70 -10.43
N ALA A 61 -5.16 1.84 -11.01
CA ALA A 61 -5.25 2.08 -12.45
C ALA A 61 -4.12 1.43 -13.27
N THR A 62 -3.20 0.70 -12.63
CA THR A 62 -1.95 0.22 -13.27
C THR A 62 -2.21 -0.71 -14.44
N ALA A 63 -3.22 -1.58 -14.36
CA ALA A 63 -3.61 -2.48 -15.43
C ALA A 63 -4.13 -1.75 -16.67
N LEU A 64 -4.66 -0.55 -16.51
CA LEU A 64 -5.26 0.25 -17.57
C LEU A 64 -4.32 1.28 -18.18
N LEU A 65 -3.12 1.46 -17.64
CA LEU A 65 -2.11 2.40 -18.16
C LEU A 65 -1.80 2.21 -19.65
N PRO A 66 -1.68 0.98 -20.19
CA PRO A 66 -1.48 0.80 -21.63
C PRO A 66 -2.60 1.42 -22.48
N ILE A 67 -3.86 1.22 -22.08
CA ILE A 67 -5.03 1.77 -22.79
C ILE A 67 -5.03 3.31 -22.69
N PHE A 68 -4.70 3.85 -21.50
CA PHE A 68 -4.56 5.31 -21.33
C PHE A 68 -3.47 5.88 -22.23
N ALA A 69 -2.30 5.23 -22.31
CA ALA A 69 -1.17 5.70 -23.11
C ALA A 69 -1.48 5.69 -24.63
N ASP A 70 -2.14 4.64 -25.11
CA ASP A 70 -2.40 4.44 -26.54
C ASP A 70 -3.66 5.18 -27.03
N GLU A 71 -4.79 4.97 -26.37
CA GLU A 71 -6.08 5.47 -26.86
C GLU A 71 -6.43 6.88 -26.36
N ILE A 72 -6.09 7.20 -25.12
CA ILE A 72 -6.55 8.42 -24.44
C ILE A 72 -5.55 9.54 -24.56
N LEU A 73 -4.28 9.28 -24.19
CA LEU A 73 -3.21 10.26 -24.20
C LEU A 73 -2.41 10.26 -25.50
N ARG A 74 -2.43 9.17 -26.25
CA ARG A 74 -1.75 8.98 -27.53
C ARG A 74 -0.25 9.27 -27.48
N VAL A 75 0.42 8.75 -26.45
CA VAL A 75 1.85 9.04 -26.17
C VAL A 75 2.77 7.86 -26.50
N GLY A 76 2.21 6.75 -26.95
CA GLY A 76 2.98 5.59 -27.37
C GLY A 76 3.74 4.86 -26.23
N PRO A 77 4.65 3.93 -26.61
CA PRO A 77 5.37 3.10 -25.63
C PRO A 77 6.28 3.87 -24.68
N GLU A 78 6.93 4.94 -25.16
CA GLU A 78 7.81 5.79 -24.34
C GLU A 78 7.00 6.52 -23.27
N GLY A 79 5.85 7.07 -23.64
CA GLY A 79 4.93 7.72 -22.72
C GLY A 79 4.37 6.75 -21.69
N LEU A 80 4.06 5.51 -22.08
CA LEU A 80 3.66 4.44 -21.15
C LEU A 80 4.76 4.14 -20.13
N GLY A 81 6.02 4.11 -20.57
CA GLY A 81 7.16 3.91 -19.65
C GLY A 81 7.21 4.96 -18.55
N VAL A 82 7.01 6.24 -18.92
CA VAL A 82 6.99 7.35 -17.95
C VAL A 82 5.77 7.27 -17.04
N LEU A 83 4.57 6.94 -17.57
CA LEU A 83 3.36 6.77 -16.75
C LEU A 83 3.55 5.65 -15.71
N ARG A 84 4.20 4.54 -16.08
CA ARG A 84 4.51 3.43 -15.14
C ARG A 84 5.56 3.81 -14.10
N ALA A 85 6.52 4.64 -14.46
CA ALA A 85 7.59 5.10 -13.57
C ALA A 85 7.13 6.22 -12.61
N ALA A 86 6.11 6.98 -12.98
CA ALA A 86 5.66 8.15 -12.23
C ALA A 86 5.30 7.86 -10.76
N PRO A 87 4.53 6.80 -10.40
CA PRO A 87 4.24 6.47 -9.00
C PRO A 87 5.51 6.17 -8.20
N ALA A 88 6.45 5.41 -8.79
CA ALA A 88 7.72 5.09 -8.14
C ALA A 88 8.57 6.34 -7.90
N ALA A 89 8.61 7.27 -8.86
CA ALA A 89 9.30 8.55 -8.69
C ALA A 89 8.70 9.37 -7.53
N GLY A 90 7.38 9.44 -7.44
CA GLY A 90 6.69 10.10 -6.33
C GLY A 90 7.00 9.44 -4.98
N ALA A 91 6.98 8.11 -4.93
CA ALA A 91 7.30 7.33 -3.74
C ALA A 91 8.75 7.57 -3.28
N VAL A 92 9.71 7.61 -4.18
CA VAL A 92 11.13 7.90 -3.87
C VAL A 92 11.30 9.29 -3.27
N VAL A 93 10.70 10.31 -3.87
CA VAL A 93 10.77 11.70 -3.36
C VAL A 93 10.21 11.79 -1.94
N VAL A 94 9.05 11.19 -1.69
CA VAL A 94 8.43 11.22 -0.36
C VAL A 94 9.18 10.34 0.63
N SER A 95 9.74 9.19 0.24
CA SER A 95 10.58 8.37 1.12
C SER A 95 11.80 9.13 1.62
N PHE A 96 12.47 9.88 0.72
CA PHE A 96 13.60 10.72 1.09
C PHE A 96 13.19 11.83 2.06
N TRP A 97 12.04 12.47 1.82
CA TRP A 97 11.50 13.49 2.71
C TRP A 97 11.11 12.91 4.10
N LEU A 98 10.49 11.71 4.13
CA LEU A 98 10.11 11.04 5.37
C LEU A 98 11.32 10.64 6.22
N ALA A 99 12.43 10.24 5.59
CA ALA A 99 13.66 9.87 6.29
C ALA A 99 14.25 11.02 7.15
N HIS A 100 13.91 12.28 6.82
CA HIS A 100 14.37 13.47 7.52
C HIS A 100 13.31 14.11 8.42
N ARG A 101 12.17 13.45 8.62
CA ARG A 101 11.05 13.95 9.42
C ARG A 101 10.83 13.13 10.69
N PRO A 102 10.41 13.78 11.78
CA PRO A 102 9.97 13.05 12.96
C PRO A 102 8.70 12.23 12.65
N PRO A 103 8.43 11.18 13.43
CA PRO A 103 7.21 10.38 13.31
C PRO A 103 5.94 11.22 13.33
N PHE A 104 4.90 10.74 12.65
CA PHE A 104 3.63 11.45 12.55
C PHE A 104 2.93 11.58 13.89
N ALA A 105 2.71 12.81 14.37
CA ALA A 105 1.99 13.09 15.61
C ALA A 105 0.51 12.64 15.60
N ARG A 106 -0.06 12.41 14.41
CA ARG A 106 -1.45 11.98 14.20
C ARG A 106 -1.51 10.89 13.12
N ALA A 107 -0.80 9.78 13.35
CA ALA A 107 -0.58 8.73 12.37
C ALA A 107 -1.88 8.22 11.73
N GLY A 108 -2.94 7.98 12.50
CA GLY A 108 -4.21 7.48 11.96
C GLY A 108 -4.92 8.46 11.04
N ARG A 109 -4.92 9.76 11.36
CA ARG A 109 -5.50 10.77 10.46
C ARG A 109 -4.66 10.95 9.20
N THR A 110 -3.34 10.94 9.34
CA THR A 110 -2.43 11.04 8.20
C THR A 110 -2.61 9.86 7.27
N LEU A 111 -2.78 8.64 7.79
CA LEU A 111 -3.08 7.45 7.00
C LEU A 111 -4.38 7.61 6.18
N LEU A 112 -5.48 8.01 6.85
CA LEU A 112 -6.76 8.23 6.18
C LEU A 112 -6.69 9.32 5.11
N LEU A 113 -5.99 10.43 5.39
CA LEU A 113 -5.80 11.53 4.43
C LEU A 113 -4.91 11.11 3.25
N ALA A 114 -3.86 10.33 3.48
CA ALA A 114 -3.00 9.82 2.43
C ALA A 114 -3.79 8.92 1.46
N VAL A 115 -4.59 8.00 1.98
CA VAL A 115 -5.42 7.13 1.14
C VAL A 115 -6.54 7.91 0.44
N ALA A 116 -7.12 8.93 1.09
CA ALA A 116 -8.08 9.82 0.43
C ALA A 116 -7.43 10.61 -0.71
N ALA A 117 -6.23 11.15 -0.50
CA ALA A 117 -5.48 11.84 -1.55
C ALA A 117 -5.10 10.90 -2.70
N PHE A 118 -4.78 9.63 -2.40
CA PHE A 118 -4.59 8.60 -3.42
C PHE A 118 -5.85 8.41 -4.26
N GLY A 119 -7.01 8.18 -3.65
CA GLY A 119 -8.29 8.04 -4.38
C GLY A 119 -8.62 9.28 -5.22
N ALA A 120 -8.39 10.49 -4.68
CA ALA A 120 -8.59 11.73 -5.42
C ALA A 120 -7.62 11.86 -6.61
N SER A 121 -6.35 11.47 -6.46
CA SER A 121 -5.39 11.46 -7.56
C SER A 121 -5.78 10.49 -8.67
N MET A 122 -6.36 9.34 -8.33
CA MET A 122 -6.86 8.36 -9.31
C MET A 122 -8.09 8.91 -10.07
N ILE A 123 -9.01 9.60 -9.39
CA ILE A 123 -10.13 10.29 -10.06
C ILE A 123 -9.59 11.35 -11.03
N GLY A 124 -8.65 12.19 -10.56
CA GLY A 124 -8.01 13.20 -11.39
C GLY A 124 -7.31 12.59 -12.61
N PHE A 125 -6.58 11.49 -12.42
CA PHE A 125 -5.92 10.75 -13.51
C PHE A 125 -6.95 10.21 -14.51
N GLY A 126 -8.02 9.56 -14.07
CA GLY A 126 -9.07 9.03 -14.92
C GLY A 126 -9.73 10.11 -15.79
N LEU A 127 -9.89 11.32 -15.25
CA LEU A 127 -10.49 12.46 -15.97
C LEU A 127 -9.48 13.23 -16.83
N SER A 128 -8.17 13.03 -16.60
CA SER A 128 -7.13 13.77 -17.31
C SER A 128 -7.04 13.38 -18.78
N ARG A 129 -6.86 14.40 -19.62
CA ARG A 129 -6.57 14.28 -21.06
C ARG A 129 -5.19 14.88 -21.41
N SER A 130 -4.49 15.37 -20.42
CA SER A 130 -3.18 15.97 -20.54
C SER A 130 -2.10 15.02 -20.02
N TYR A 131 -1.13 14.66 -20.85
CA TYR A 131 -0.05 13.76 -20.46
C TYR A 131 0.76 14.28 -19.26
N PRO A 132 1.23 15.54 -19.21
CA PRO A 132 1.95 16.04 -18.04
C PRO A 132 1.13 16.00 -16.76
N LEU A 133 -0.18 16.31 -16.84
CA LEU A 133 -1.08 16.25 -15.70
C LEU A 133 -1.27 14.80 -15.22
N SER A 134 -1.41 13.86 -16.15
CA SER A 134 -1.53 12.44 -15.85
C SER A 134 -0.28 11.91 -15.13
N VAL A 135 0.91 12.26 -15.61
CA VAL A 135 2.18 11.92 -14.97
C VAL A 135 2.26 12.52 -13.56
N ALA A 136 1.91 13.79 -13.40
CA ALA A 136 1.91 14.46 -12.09
C ALA A 136 0.93 13.80 -11.10
N LEU A 137 -0.29 13.48 -11.54
CA LEU A 137 -1.30 12.84 -10.69
C LEU A 137 -0.90 11.42 -10.26
N LEU A 138 -0.29 10.65 -11.17
CA LEU A 138 0.25 9.33 -10.83
C LEU A 138 1.44 9.44 -9.86
N ALA A 139 2.33 10.42 -10.04
CA ALA A 139 3.43 10.68 -9.11
C ALA A 139 2.92 11.10 -7.73
N ILE A 140 1.91 11.97 -7.66
CA ILE A 140 1.23 12.33 -6.40
C ILE A 140 0.59 11.08 -5.76
N GLY A 141 -0.09 10.26 -6.55
CA GLY A 141 -0.66 9.00 -6.08
C GLY A 141 0.38 8.10 -5.43
N GLY A 142 1.51 7.87 -6.08
CA GLY A 142 2.62 7.08 -5.52
C GLY A 142 3.26 7.72 -4.28
N ALA A 143 3.36 9.05 -4.25
CA ALA A 143 3.89 9.80 -3.12
C ALA A 143 3.01 9.62 -1.86
N VAL A 144 1.70 9.78 -1.99
CA VAL A 144 0.77 9.63 -0.84
C VAL A 144 0.57 8.18 -0.45
N ASP A 145 0.64 7.24 -1.39
CA ASP A 145 0.64 5.81 -1.10
C ASP A 145 1.86 5.42 -0.25
N MET A 146 3.04 5.95 -0.56
CA MET A 146 4.26 5.72 0.23
C MET A 146 4.13 6.22 1.68
N VAL A 147 3.41 7.32 1.92
CA VAL A 147 3.06 7.76 3.28
C VAL A 147 2.21 6.70 3.99
N SER A 148 1.21 6.16 3.31
CA SER A 148 0.35 5.09 3.82
C SER A 148 1.14 3.83 4.14
N VAL A 149 1.99 3.36 3.23
CA VAL A 149 2.88 2.20 3.41
C VAL A 149 3.78 2.38 4.62
N ASN A 150 4.40 3.56 4.78
CA ASN A 150 5.30 3.87 5.89
C ASN A 150 4.55 3.78 7.23
N ILE A 151 3.38 4.41 7.35
CA ILE A 151 2.58 4.38 8.58
C ILE A 151 2.15 2.94 8.92
N ARG A 152 1.71 2.15 7.95
CA ARG A 152 1.32 0.74 8.16
C ARG A 152 2.49 -0.13 8.59
N SER A 153 3.66 0.06 7.98
CA SER A 153 4.87 -0.65 8.38
C SER A 153 5.27 -0.32 9.82
N MET A 154 5.16 0.95 10.23
CA MET A 154 5.40 1.36 11.62
C MET A 154 4.36 0.74 12.58
N LEU A 155 3.08 0.70 12.20
CA LEU A 155 2.03 0.05 13.00
C LEU A 155 2.31 -1.43 13.21
N LEU A 156 2.72 -2.15 12.16
CA LEU A 156 3.11 -3.55 12.26
C LEU A 156 4.28 -3.75 13.22
N GLN A 157 5.35 -2.96 13.06
CA GLN A 157 6.57 -3.11 13.88
C GLN A 157 6.36 -2.75 15.35
N LEU A 158 5.48 -1.79 15.66
CA LEU A 158 5.32 -1.28 17.03
C LEU A 158 4.15 -1.92 17.80
N LEU A 159 3.12 -2.40 17.11
CA LEU A 159 1.95 -2.99 17.76
C LEU A 159 1.98 -4.52 17.79
N VAL A 160 2.84 -5.16 16.99
CA VAL A 160 2.92 -6.62 16.95
C VAL A 160 4.13 -7.08 17.76
N PRO A 161 3.96 -7.97 18.76
CA PRO A 161 5.07 -8.56 19.50
C PRO A 161 6.04 -9.31 18.55
N ASP A 162 7.34 -9.27 18.83
CA ASP A 162 8.38 -9.87 17.99
C ASP A 162 8.11 -11.32 17.62
N ARG A 163 7.59 -12.12 18.56
CA ARG A 163 7.23 -13.54 18.36
C ARG A 163 6.17 -13.75 17.28
N LEU A 164 5.31 -12.75 17.01
CA LEU A 164 4.22 -12.80 16.03
C LEU A 164 4.51 -11.99 14.78
N LEU A 165 5.55 -11.16 14.78
CA LEU A 165 5.84 -10.20 13.70
C LEU A 165 5.97 -10.89 12.33
N GLY A 166 6.69 -12.01 12.26
CA GLY A 166 6.81 -12.79 11.02
C GLY A 166 5.47 -13.34 10.53
N ARG A 167 4.63 -13.85 11.44
CA ARG A 167 3.32 -14.43 11.12
C ARG A 167 2.33 -13.36 10.63
N VAL A 168 2.28 -12.23 11.32
CA VAL A 168 1.42 -11.09 10.91
C VAL A 168 1.92 -10.45 9.62
N SER A 169 3.24 -10.34 9.44
CA SER A 169 3.83 -9.84 8.18
C SER A 169 3.50 -10.75 6.99
N SER A 170 3.53 -12.07 7.18
CA SER A 170 3.13 -13.02 6.12
C SER A 170 1.66 -12.86 5.75
N VAL A 171 0.77 -12.72 6.74
CA VAL A 171 -0.64 -12.41 6.51
C VAL A 171 -0.78 -11.11 5.71
N ASN A 172 -0.09 -10.04 6.12
CA ASN A 172 -0.13 -8.75 5.44
C ASN A 172 0.33 -8.86 3.97
N GLN A 173 1.41 -9.61 3.69
CA GLN A 173 1.91 -9.82 2.33
C GLN A 173 0.92 -10.60 1.45
N ILE A 174 0.25 -11.60 2.01
CA ILE A 174 -0.81 -12.34 1.29
C ILE A 174 -1.95 -11.39 0.95
N PHE A 175 -2.38 -10.54 1.89
CA PHE A 175 -3.43 -9.55 1.64
C PHE A 175 -3.02 -8.56 0.54
N ILE A 176 -1.81 -7.99 0.60
CA ILE A 176 -1.30 -7.05 -0.40
C ILE A 176 -1.21 -7.72 -1.78
N GLY A 177 -0.59 -8.91 -1.85
CA GLY A 177 -0.45 -9.65 -3.11
C GLY A 177 -1.80 -9.99 -3.73
N SER A 178 -2.71 -10.58 -2.95
CA SER A 178 -4.06 -10.92 -3.43
C SER A 178 -4.86 -9.68 -3.87
N SER A 179 -4.76 -8.58 -3.14
CA SER A 179 -5.45 -7.32 -3.51
C SER A 179 -4.96 -6.78 -4.84
N ASN A 180 -3.64 -6.82 -5.08
CA ASN A 180 -3.05 -6.35 -6.33
C ASN A 180 -3.54 -7.18 -7.53
N GLU A 181 -3.48 -8.53 -7.42
CA GLU A 181 -3.90 -9.42 -8.49
C GLU A 181 -5.41 -9.33 -8.78
N ILE A 182 -6.22 -9.39 -7.73
CA ILE A 182 -7.68 -9.27 -7.86
C ILE A 182 -8.07 -7.86 -8.35
N GLY A 183 -7.39 -6.82 -7.88
CA GLY A 183 -7.63 -5.43 -8.29
C GLY A 183 -7.30 -5.19 -9.76
N GLN A 184 -6.22 -5.79 -10.28
CA GLN A 184 -5.91 -5.73 -11.71
C GLN A 184 -7.00 -6.43 -12.56
N PHE A 185 -7.47 -7.59 -12.10
CA PHE A 185 -8.56 -8.31 -12.76
C PHE A 185 -9.86 -7.50 -12.70
N GLU A 186 -10.22 -6.99 -11.53
CA GLU A 186 -11.42 -6.14 -11.32
C GLU A 186 -11.38 -4.91 -12.23
N SER A 187 -10.26 -4.18 -12.25
CA SER A 187 -10.07 -3.00 -13.10
C SER A 187 -10.24 -3.33 -14.59
N GLY A 188 -9.74 -4.49 -15.04
CA GLY A 188 -9.93 -4.96 -16.41
C GLY A 188 -11.41 -5.25 -16.74
N VAL A 189 -12.12 -5.92 -15.83
CA VAL A 189 -13.57 -6.19 -15.98
C VAL A 189 -14.37 -4.89 -15.94
N ALA A 190 -14.11 -4.01 -14.99
CA ALA A 190 -14.78 -2.72 -14.88
C ALA A 190 -14.55 -1.85 -16.12
N ALA A 191 -13.33 -1.83 -16.66
CA ALA A 191 -13.03 -1.10 -17.91
C ALA A 191 -13.80 -1.65 -19.11
N ARG A 192 -14.00 -2.97 -19.17
CA ARG A 192 -14.78 -3.60 -20.23
C ARG A 192 -16.28 -3.29 -20.15
N LEU A 193 -16.81 -3.17 -18.94
CA LEU A 193 -18.25 -2.93 -18.71
C LEU A 193 -18.62 -1.45 -18.73
N LEU A 194 -17.80 -0.60 -18.12
CA LEU A 194 -18.08 0.82 -17.90
C LEU A 194 -17.29 1.73 -18.85
N GLY A 195 -16.24 1.20 -19.47
CA GLY A 195 -15.24 1.96 -20.19
C GLY A 195 -14.05 2.34 -19.31
N THR A 196 -12.90 2.62 -19.94
CA THR A 196 -11.61 2.81 -19.26
C THR A 196 -11.61 3.99 -18.28
N THR A 197 -12.04 5.18 -18.74
CA THR A 197 -12.12 6.39 -17.89
C THR A 197 -13.11 6.23 -16.73
N PRO A 198 -14.38 5.80 -16.95
CA PRO A 198 -15.31 5.62 -15.84
C PRO A 198 -14.86 4.59 -14.82
N SER A 199 -14.18 3.51 -15.24
CA SER A 199 -13.69 2.50 -14.28
C SER A 199 -12.66 3.05 -13.34
N VAL A 200 -11.70 3.86 -13.81
CA VAL A 200 -10.70 4.49 -12.94
C VAL A 200 -11.33 5.50 -11.98
N VAL A 201 -12.28 6.31 -12.49
CA VAL A 201 -13.01 7.27 -11.65
C VAL A 201 -13.85 6.53 -10.59
N PHE A 202 -14.51 5.46 -10.97
CA PHE A 202 -15.27 4.60 -10.05
C PHE A 202 -14.36 4.01 -8.97
N GLY A 203 -13.20 3.44 -9.34
CA GLY A 203 -12.23 2.90 -8.39
C GLY A 203 -11.74 3.95 -7.39
N GLY A 204 -11.41 5.16 -7.85
CA GLY A 204 -11.04 6.27 -6.98
C GLY A 204 -12.19 6.71 -6.06
N ALA A 205 -13.43 6.74 -6.55
CA ALA A 205 -14.60 7.07 -5.74
C ALA A 205 -14.88 6.00 -4.67
N VAL A 206 -14.75 4.71 -5.01
CA VAL A 206 -14.85 3.60 -4.05
C VAL A 206 -13.75 3.70 -3.00
N THR A 207 -12.52 4.05 -3.37
CA THR A 207 -11.42 4.31 -2.42
C THR A 207 -11.81 5.40 -1.42
N LEU A 208 -12.38 6.52 -1.86
CA LEU A 208 -12.87 7.58 -0.96
C LEU A 208 -13.99 7.10 -0.04
N LEU A 209 -14.91 6.29 -0.55
CA LEU A 209 -15.96 5.67 0.25
C LEU A 209 -15.38 4.74 1.31
N VAL A 210 -14.41 3.91 0.95
CA VAL A 210 -13.71 3.00 1.89
C VAL A 210 -13.02 3.81 2.99
N VAL A 211 -12.36 4.93 2.67
CA VAL A 211 -11.77 5.84 3.67
C VAL A 211 -12.84 6.34 4.64
N ALA A 212 -13.98 6.82 4.13
CA ALA A 212 -15.08 7.32 4.97
C ALA A 212 -15.64 6.21 5.88
N LEU A 213 -15.92 5.03 5.32
CA LEU A 213 -16.41 3.88 6.07
C LEU A 213 -15.41 3.41 7.14
N THR A 214 -14.13 3.35 6.80
CA THR A 214 -13.06 2.97 7.75
C THR A 214 -12.93 4.00 8.87
N ALA A 215 -13.02 5.30 8.56
CA ALA A 215 -12.97 6.36 9.56
C ALA A 215 -14.16 6.29 10.56
N ILE A 216 -15.31 5.77 10.13
CA ILE A 216 -16.51 5.56 10.96
C ILE A 216 -16.41 4.23 11.72
N ALA A 217 -16.06 3.15 11.03
CA ALA A 217 -16.06 1.79 11.59
C ALA A 217 -14.89 1.56 12.58
N PHE A 218 -13.77 2.27 12.40
CA PHE A 218 -12.58 2.11 13.23
C PHE A 218 -12.18 3.42 13.93
N PRO A 219 -12.96 3.92 14.93
CA PRO A 219 -12.63 5.13 15.69
C PRO A 219 -11.25 5.10 16.36
N PRO A 220 -10.74 3.93 16.85
CA PRO A 220 -9.39 3.85 17.40
C PRO A 220 -8.30 4.21 16.39
N LEU A 221 -8.44 3.80 15.11
CA LEU A 221 -7.51 4.17 14.05
C LEU A 221 -7.53 5.70 13.83
N ARG A 222 -8.71 6.30 13.70
CA ARG A 222 -8.84 7.76 13.49
C ARG A 222 -8.27 8.58 14.65
N ARG A 223 -8.38 8.08 15.89
CA ARG A 223 -7.91 8.76 17.11
C ARG A 223 -6.45 8.49 17.43
N LEU A 224 -5.79 7.60 16.68
CA LEU A 224 -4.39 7.26 16.88
C LEU A 224 -3.52 8.51 16.70
N ARG A 225 -2.91 8.96 17.78
CA ARG A 225 -2.00 10.11 17.78
C ARG A 225 -0.56 9.65 17.59
N GLU A 226 0.08 9.19 18.63
CA GLU A 226 1.44 8.64 18.57
C GLU A 226 1.40 7.12 18.56
N ILE A 227 2.25 6.52 17.74
CA ILE A 227 2.47 5.08 17.75
C ILE A 227 3.49 4.81 18.86
N ARG A 228 3.03 4.31 20.01
CA ARG A 228 3.90 3.86 21.09
C ARG A 228 4.08 2.36 21.01
N PRO A 229 5.28 1.83 21.34
CA PRO A 229 5.49 0.40 21.44
C PRO A 229 4.47 -0.24 22.40
N ALA A 230 4.01 -1.44 22.07
CA ALA A 230 3.21 -2.23 22.99
C ALA A 230 4.01 -2.36 24.30
N ALA A 231 3.39 -2.03 25.44
CA ALA A 231 4.01 -2.28 26.74
C ALA A 231 4.26 -3.78 26.84
N GLU A 232 5.51 -4.18 27.11
CA GLU A 232 5.80 -5.57 27.42
C GLU A 232 4.93 -5.98 28.63
N PRO A 233 4.21 -7.10 28.54
CA PRO A 233 3.51 -7.62 29.69
C PRO A 233 4.56 -8.00 30.75
N ALA A 234 4.40 -7.44 31.95
CA ALA A 234 5.22 -7.71 33.11
C ALA A 234 5.17 -9.20 33.50
#